data_63e989bebc7c2444025078447c751b3b
#
_entry.id   63e989bebc7c2444025078447c751b3b
#
_cell.length_a   1.000
_cell.length_b   1.000
_cell.length_c   1.000
_cell.angle_alpha   90.00
_cell.angle_beta   90.00
_cell.angle_gamma   90.00
#
_symmetry.space_group_name_H-M   'P 1'
#
loop_
_entity.id
_entity.type
_entity.pdbx_description
1 polymer ?
#
loop_
_entity_poly.entity_id
_entity_poly.type
_entity_poly.pdbx_seq_one_letter_code
_entity_poly.pdbx_strand_id
1 'polypeptide(L)'
;PIVDFSLLLANTFKNLKFIVRLHPITNRRKLLQLRPLLRSENNIELSNETFDFDINRSNFSIYRGSTAIIKAIQSGLYPLYYHIKDGVNVDPLYNLNEFKSSITTIIDFQDKIKDKVLLESNQHKLFEEINSYFSPFDYNQLKRIKN
;
A
#
# COMPACT_ATOMS: atom_id res chain seq x y z
N PRO A 1 -14.28 -2.23 0.21
CA PRO A 1 -13.72 -2.74 1.48
C PRO A 1 -12.49 -1.95 1.93
N ILE A 2 -11.40 -1.82 1.11
CA ILE A 2 -10.18 -1.11 1.55
C ILE A 2 -10.44 0.38 1.83
N VAL A 3 -11.27 1.06 1.06
CA VAL A 3 -11.65 2.46 1.29
C VAL A 3 -12.44 2.61 2.59
N ASP A 4 -13.35 1.68 2.88
CA ASP A 4 -14.12 1.69 4.13
C ASP A 4 -13.20 1.46 5.33
N PHE A 5 -12.22 0.57 5.19
CA PHE A 5 -11.21 0.34 6.21
C PHE A 5 -10.33 1.58 6.42
N SER A 6 -9.91 2.26 5.33
CA SER A 6 -9.14 3.51 5.44
C SER A 6 -9.93 4.62 6.14
N LEU A 7 -11.23 4.74 5.90
CA LEU A 7 -12.10 5.68 6.61
C LEU A 7 -12.20 5.33 8.11
N LEU A 8 -12.33 4.05 8.43
CA LEU A 8 -12.38 3.57 9.81
C LEU A 8 -11.06 3.88 10.54
N LEU A 9 -9.91 3.66 9.90
CA LEU A 9 -8.59 4.02 10.45
C LEU A 9 -8.46 5.52 10.65
N ALA A 10 -8.85 6.34 9.66
CA ALA A 10 -8.81 7.80 9.77
C ALA A 10 -9.70 8.33 10.89
N ASN A 11 -10.85 7.70 11.10
CA ASN A 11 -11.72 8.05 12.22
C ASN A 11 -11.12 7.70 13.58
N THR A 12 -10.38 6.60 13.66
CA THR A 12 -9.78 6.11 14.91
C THR A 12 -8.47 6.81 15.25
N PHE A 13 -7.60 7.04 14.25
CA PHE A 13 -6.26 7.60 14.43
C PHE A 13 -6.18 9.04 13.91
N LYS A 14 -6.72 9.99 14.67
CA LYS A 14 -6.81 11.41 14.26
C LYS A 14 -5.45 12.10 14.11
N ASN A 15 -4.40 11.56 14.71
CA ASN A 15 -3.01 12.03 14.60
C ASN A 15 -2.26 11.49 13.38
N LEU A 16 -2.84 10.54 12.64
CA LEU A 16 -2.26 10.01 11.40
C LEU A 16 -2.96 10.61 10.19
N LYS A 17 -2.19 10.89 9.14
CA LYS A 17 -2.73 11.31 7.85
C LYS A 17 -2.82 10.11 6.90
N PHE A 18 -3.97 9.93 6.27
CA PHE A 18 -4.23 8.87 5.31
C PHE A 18 -4.38 9.45 3.91
N ILE A 19 -3.61 8.91 2.97
CA ILE A 19 -3.67 9.28 1.55
C ILE A 19 -4.30 8.10 0.80
N VAL A 20 -5.47 8.34 0.21
CA VAL A 20 -6.19 7.34 -0.57
C VAL A 20 -5.94 7.57 -2.05
N ARG A 21 -5.37 6.57 -2.72
CA ARG A 21 -5.21 6.56 -4.18
C ARG A 21 -6.20 5.61 -4.80
N LEU A 22 -6.94 6.11 -5.79
CA LEU A 22 -7.88 5.28 -6.53
C LEU A 22 -7.19 4.66 -7.75
N HIS A 23 -7.61 3.45 -8.07
CA HIS A 23 -7.26 2.85 -9.35
C HIS A 23 -7.82 3.72 -10.50
N PRO A 24 -7.10 3.92 -11.62
CA PRO A 24 -7.53 4.80 -12.72
C PRO A 24 -8.94 4.52 -13.26
N ILE A 25 -9.37 3.23 -13.23
CA ILE A 25 -10.73 2.84 -13.66
C ILE A 25 -11.83 3.18 -12.64
N THR A 26 -11.46 3.59 -11.42
CA THR A 26 -12.46 3.87 -10.37
C THR A 26 -13.18 5.17 -10.65
N ASN A 27 -14.50 5.12 -10.74
CA ASN A 27 -15.32 6.33 -10.88
C ASN A 27 -15.30 7.13 -9.56
N ARG A 28 -14.42 8.13 -9.51
CA ARG A 28 -14.22 9.01 -8.34
C ARG A 28 -15.52 9.68 -7.89
N ARG A 29 -16.31 10.21 -8.85
CA ARG A 29 -17.57 10.91 -8.54
C ARG A 29 -18.55 9.99 -7.82
N LYS A 30 -18.75 8.77 -8.36
CA LYS A 30 -19.61 7.76 -7.75
C LYS A 30 -19.10 7.34 -6.37
N LEU A 31 -17.79 7.15 -6.21
CA LEU A 31 -17.22 6.80 -4.92
C LEU A 31 -17.50 7.89 -3.86
N LEU A 32 -17.30 9.17 -4.19
CA LEU A 32 -17.53 10.29 -3.28
C LEU A 32 -19.01 10.47 -2.92
N GLN A 33 -19.93 10.07 -3.81
CA GLN A 33 -21.36 10.02 -3.49
C GLN A 33 -21.68 8.91 -2.48
N LEU A 34 -21.05 7.75 -2.63
CA LEU A 34 -21.24 6.59 -1.74
C LEU A 34 -20.47 6.70 -0.42
N ARG A 35 -19.44 7.53 -0.37
CA ARG A 35 -18.53 7.70 0.77
C ARG A 35 -18.23 9.19 1.01
N PRO A 36 -19.22 9.98 1.45
CA PRO A 36 -19.06 11.42 1.62
C PRO A 36 -17.97 11.78 2.65
N LEU A 37 -17.71 10.92 3.63
CA LEU A 37 -16.64 11.10 4.64
C LEU A 37 -15.24 11.24 4.05
N LEU A 38 -15.00 10.75 2.83
CA LEU A 38 -13.74 11.00 2.11
C LEU A 38 -13.47 12.49 1.81
N ARG A 39 -14.49 13.37 1.97
CA ARG A 39 -14.36 14.81 1.80
C ARG A 39 -14.36 15.58 3.12
N SER A 40 -14.97 15.02 4.14
CA SER A 40 -15.22 15.74 5.40
C SER A 40 -14.22 15.44 6.51
N GLU A 41 -13.52 14.30 6.43
CA GLU A 41 -12.50 13.95 7.40
C GLU A 41 -11.20 14.72 7.12
N ASN A 42 -10.69 15.44 8.13
CA ASN A 42 -9.52 16.32 7.97
C ASN A 42 -8.20 15.56 7.78
N ASN A 43 -8.14 14.31 8.23
CA ASN A 43 -6.92 13.48 8.19
C ASN A 43 -6.95 12.41 7.09
N ILE A 44 -7.93 12.46 6.17
CA ILE A 44 -7.96 11.61 4.97
C ILE A 44 -7.94 12.49 3.71
N GLU A 45 -7.11 12.16 2.77
CA GLU A 45 -6.93 12.86 1.50
C GLU A 45 -7.15 11.90 0.35
N LEU A 46 -8.05 12.25 -0.55
CA LEU A 46 -8.22 11.55 -1.83
C LEU A 46 -7.27 12.17 -2.85
N SER A 47 -6.10 11.54 -3.03
CA SER A 47 -5.02 12.12 -3.84
C SER A 47 -5.38 12.28 -5.31
N ASN A 48 -4.89 13.38 -5.90
CA ASN A 48 -4.81 13.66 -7.34
C ASN A 48 -3.37 13.75 -7.82
N GLU A 49 -2.42 13.62 -6.90
CA GLU A 49 -0.99 13.79 -7.16
C GLU A 49 -0.39 12.60 -7.90
N THR A 50 0.86 12.70 -8.30
CA THR A 50 1.60 11.56 -8.85
C THR A 50 1.82 10.49 -7.78
N PHE A 51 2.06 9.25 -8.20
CA PHE A 51 2.33 8.16 -7.26
C PHE A 51 3.62 8.43 -6.47
N ASP A 52 4.66 8.94 -7.14
CA ASP A 52 5.94 9.26 -6.51
C ASP A 52 5.82 10.37 -5.47
N PHE A 53 4.99 11.39 -5.73
CA PHE A 53 4.72 12.43 -4.76
C PHE A 53 4.05 11.88 -3.49
N ASP A 54 3.09 10.98 -3.64
CA ASP A 54 2.41 10.38 -2.49
C ASP A 54 3.32 9.43 -1.70
N ILE A 55 4.15 8.65 -2.39
CA ILE A 55 5.13 7.78 -1.75
C ILE A 55 6.08 8.59 -0.87
N ASN A 56 6.65 9.68 -1.40
CA ASN A 56 7.66 10.48 -0.69
C ASN A 56 7.17 11.14 0.60
N ARG A 57 5.86 11.21 0.82
CA ARG A 57 5.24 11.74 2.04
C ARG A 57 4.53 10.69 2.89
N SER A 58 4.83 9.41 2.65
CA SER A 58 4.22 8.28 3.33
C SER A 58 5.27 7.37 3.97
N ASN A 59 4.91 6.69 5.05
CA ASN A 59 5.76 5.70 5.71
C ASN A 59 5.24 4.27 5.53
N PHE A 60 3.93 4.13 5.34
CA PHE A 60 3.26 2.84 5.19
C PHE A 60 2.41 2.83 3.94
N SER A 61 2.23 1.67 3.36
CA SER A 61 1.29 1.45 2.26
C SER A 61 0.31 0.34 2.62
N ILE A 62 -0.96 0.71 2.84
CA ILE A 62 -2.04 -0.26 3.00
C ILE A 62 -2.54 -0.63 1.62
N TYR A 63 -2.50 -1.90 1.28
CA TYR A 63 -2.84 -2.36 -0.07
C TYR A 63 -3.68 -3.63 -0.06
N ARG A 64 -4.37 -3.88 -1.18
CA ARG A 64 -5.05 -5.12 -1.51
C ARG A 64 -5.11 -5.28 -3.03
N GLY A 65 -4.40 -6.27 -3.58
CA GLY A 65 -4.45 -6.62 -4.99
C GLY A 65 -3.79 -5.63 -5.96
N SER A 66 -2.98 -4.68 -5.48
CA SER A 66 -2.31 -3.70 -6.33
C SER A 66 -0.83 -3.98 -6.48
N THR A 67 -0.34 -4.18 -7.70
CA THR A 67 1.09 -4.34 -8.00
C THR A 67 1.90 -3.05 -7.78
N ALA A 68 1.25 -1.90 -7.63
CA ALA A 68 1.89 -0.64 -7.25
C ALA A 68 2.62 -0.73 -5.90
N ILE A 69 2.27 -1.72 -5.06
CA ILE A 69 2.96 -1.99 -3.80
C ILE A 69 4.45 -2.30 -4.00
N ILE A 70 4.83 -2.93 -5.12
CA ILE A 70 6.23 -3.24 -5.45
C ILE A 70 7.05 -1.94 -5.50
N LYS A 71 6.58 -0.95 -6.25
CA LYS A 71 7.23 0.37 -6.33
C LYS A 71 7.23 1.10 -4.98
N ALA A 72 6.17 0.98 -4.20
CA ALA A 72 6.11 1.57 -2.86
C ALA A 72 7.19 1.00 -1.95
N ILE A 73 7.41 -0.33 -1.95
CA ILE A 73 8.47 -0.99 -1.17
C ILE A 73 9.85 -0.57 -1.67
N GLN A 74 10.07 -0.53 -2.97
CA GLN A 74 11.34 -0.06 -3.57
C GLN A 74 11.66 1.40 -3.21
N SER A 75 10.65 2.19 -2.87
CA SER A 75 10.78 3.56 -2.39
C SER A 75 10.81 3.67 -0.85
N GLY A 76 10.88 2.56 -0.14
CA GLY A 76 11.05 2.53 1.31
C GLY A 76 9.76 2.53 2.14
N LEU A 77 8.57 2.32 1.54
CA LEU A 77 7.34 2.19 2.31
C LEU A 77 7.20 0.78 2.88
N TYR A 78 6.72 0.71 4.12
CA TYR A 78 6.38 -0.58 4.72
C TYR A 78 4.99 -1.05 4.27
N PRO A 79 4.87 -2.27 3.70
CA PRO A 79 3.60 -2.79 3.19
C PRO A 79 2.75 -3.39 4.29
N LEU A 80 1.47 -3.02 4.32
CA LEU A 80 0.44 -3.61 5.16
C LEU A 80 -0.66 -4.20 4.26
N TYR A 81 -0.68 -5.51 4.13
CA TYR A 81 -1.70 -6.18 3.32
C TYR A 81 -3.04 -6.20 4.07
N TYR A 82 -4.06 -5.57 3.48
CA TYR A 82 -5.40 -5.65 4.03
C TYR A 82 -6.06 -6.98 3.64
N HIS A 83 -6.06 -7.91 4.57
CA HIS A 83 -6.70 -9.20 4.42
C HIS A 83 -8.19 -9.11 4.78
N ILE A 84 -9.06 -9.67 3.92
CA ILE A 84 -10.49 -9.82 4.20
C ILE A 84 -10.71 -11.29 4.56
N LYS A 85 -11.23 -11.52 5.77
CA LYS A 85 -11.62 -12.86 6.22
C LYS A 85 -12.61 -13.46 5.22
N ASP A 86 -12.41 -14.71 4.86
CA ASP A 86 -13.23 -15.44 3.87
C ASP A 86 -13.24 -14.83 2.45
N GLY A 87 -12.37 -13.86 2.18
CA GLY A 87 -12.19 -13.28 0.87
C GLY A 87 -11.11 -13.98 0.02
N VAL A 88 -11.19 -13.83 -1.29
CA VAL A 88 -10.13 -14.30 -2.20
C VAL A 88 -8.82 -13.59 -1.87
N ASN A 89 -7.74 -14.35 -1.74
CA ASN A 89 -6.40 -13.79 -1.64
C ASN A 89 -5.98 -13.23 -3.00
N VAL A 90 -5.74 -11.92 -3.03
CA VAL A 90 -5.32 -11.17 -4.22
C VAL A 90 -3.99 -10.44 -3.98
N ASP A 91 -3.19 -10.94 -3.05
CA ASP A 91 -1.93 -10.33 -2.67
C ASP A 91 -0.85 -10.58 -3.73
N PRO A 92 -0.32 -9.54 -4.41
CA PRO A 92 0.77 -9.70 -5.36
C PRO A 92 2.09 -10.13 -4.71
N LEU A 93 2.21 -10.02 -3.38
CA LEU A 93 3.38 -10.41 -2.60
C LEU A 93 3.16 -11.73 -1.85
N TYR A 94 2.30 -12.61 -2.34
CA TYR A 94 1.93 -13.84 -1.65
C TYR A 94 3.13 -14.75 -1.33
N ASN A 95 4.19 -14.72 -2.14
CA ASN A 95 5.42 -15.49 -1.92
C ASN A 95 6.35 -14.88 -0.86
N LEU A 96 6.10 -13.66 -0.40
CA LEU A 96 6.95 -12.90 0.51
C LEU A 96 6.32 -12.75 1.90
N ASN A 97 5.58 -13.78 2.35
CA ASN A 97 4.80 -13.73 3.59
C ASN A 97 5.63 -13.48 4.86
N GLU A 98 6.91 -13.87 4.84
CA GLU A 98 7.80 -13.73 6.01
C GLU A 98 8.17 -12.27 6.31
N PHE A 99 8.14 -11.40 5.30
CA PHE A 99 8.65 -10.03 5.39
C PHE A 99 7.55 -8.96 5.41
N LYS A 100 6.31 -9.32 5.14
CA LYS A 100 5.19 -8.39 5.13
C LYS A 100 4.26 -8.61 6.32
N SER A 101 3.49 -7.59 6.65
CA SER A 101 2.44 -7.69 7.66
C SER A 101 1.06 -7.73 7.02
N SER A 102 0.22 -8.64 7.51
CA SER A 102 -1.21 -8.64 7.20
C SER A 102 -1.99 -7.98 8.33
N ILE A 103 -2.99 -7.21 7.95
CA ILE A 103 -3.92 -6.54 8.86
C ILE A 103 -5.35 -6.86 8.45
N THR A 104 -6.20 -7.13 9.43
CA THR A 104 -7.63 -7.41 9.26
C THR A 104 -8.48 -6.43 10.06
N THR A 105 -7.93 -5.98 11.20
CA THR A 105 -8.62 -5.14 12.18
C THR A 105 -7.85 -3.85 12.47
N ILE A 106 -8.51 -2.91 13.15
CA ILE A 106 -7.87 -1.70 13.70
C ILE A 106 -6.75 -2.05 14.68
N ILE A 107 -6.96 -3.10 15.49
CA ILE A 107 -5.99 -3.54 16.49
C ILE A 107 -4.73 -4.04 15.78
N ASP A 108 -4.87 -4.88 14.76
CA ASP A 108 -3.73 -5.35 13.97
C ASP A 108 -2.92 -4.17 13.40
N PHE A 109 -3.61 -3.17 12.84
CA PHE A 109 -2.96 -1.98 12.33
C PHE A 109 -2.20 -1.22 13.41
N GLN A 110 -2.83 -1.00 14.57
CA GLN A 110 -2.23 -0.30 15.70
C GLN A 110 -0.97 -1.01 16.21
N ASP A 111 -1.01 -2.32 16.35
CA ASP A 111 0.13 -3.11 16.82
C ASP A 111 1.28 -3.08 15.82
N LYS A 112 0.97 -3.18 14.53
CA LYS A 112 2.01 -3.13 13.48
C LYS A 112 2.71 -1.78 13.40
N ILE A 113 2.02 -0.66 13.52
CA ILE A 113 2.65 0.66 13.44
C ILE A 113 3.44 1.06 14.70
N LYS A 114 3.23 0.37 15.84
CA LYS A 114 3.99 0.63 17.08
C LYS A 114 5.36 -0.03 17.09
N ASP A 115 5.53 -1.14 16.38
CA ASP A 115 6.76 -1.93 16.39
C ASP A 115 7.76 -1.45 15.33
N LYS A 116 8.36 -0.27 15.58
CA LYS A 116 9.34 0.33 14.65
C LYS A 116 10.55 -0.56 14.38
N VAL A 117 11.08 -1.23 15.39
CA VAL A 117 12.30 -2.05 15.25
C VAL A 117 12.07 -3.23 14.32
N LEU A 118 10.94 -3.93 14.49
CA LEU A 118 10.56 -5.03 13.62
C LEU A 118 10.29 -4.54 12.19
N LEU A 119 9.66 -3.36 12.06
CA LEU A 119 9.37 -2.75 10.78
C LEU A 119 10.65 -2.44 10.00
N GLU A 120 11.63 -1.80 10.61
CA GLU A 120 12.91 -1.44 9.98
C GLU A 120 13.70 -2.68 9.54
N SER A 121 13.79 -3.71 10.39
CA SER A 121 14.47 -4.96 10.07
C SER A 121 13.79 -5.71 8.90
N ASN A 122 12.48 -5.80 8.91
CA ASN A 122 11.73 -6.49 7.84
C ASN A 122 11.72 -5.68 6.55
N GLN A 123 11.72 -4.35 6.61
CA GLN A 123 11.74 -3.47 5.46
C GLN A 123 13.00 -3.68 4.61
N HIS A 124 14.17 -3.79 5.23
CA HIS A 124 15.41 -4.03 4.51
C HIS A 124 15.39 -5.38 3.78
N LYS A 125 15.01 -6.45 4.46
CA LYS A 125 14.91 -7.79 3.88
C LYS A 125 13.90 -7.83 2.72
N LEU A 126 12.74 -7.22 2.92
CA LEU A 126 11.72 -7.14 1.89
C LEU A 126 12.19 -6.34 0.67
N PHE A 127 12.94 -5.26 0.88
CA PHE A 127 13.52 -4.46 -0.20
C PHE A 127 14.52 -5.28 -1.03
N GLU A 128 15.40 -6.05 -0.40
CA GLU A 128 16.36 -6.93 -1.07
C GLU A 128 15.64 -8.01 -1.88
N GLU A 129 14.65 -8.68 -1.31
CA GLU A 129 13.84 -9.70 -1.98
C GLU A 129 13.09 -9.11 -3.18
N ILE A 130 12.41 -7.98 -3.02
CA ILE A 130 11.70 -7.32 -4.11
C ILE A 130 12.65 -6.97 -5.26
N ASN A 131 13.83 -6.46 -4.98
CA ASN A 131 14.79 -6.11 -6.02
C ASN A 131 15.40 -7.33 -6.71
N SER A 132 15.48 -8.49 -6.04
CA SER A 132 15.91 -9.73 -6.66
C SER A 132 14.90 -10.27 -7.67
N TYR A 133 13.60 -10.10 -7.41
CA TYR A 133 12.52 -10.54 -8.30
C TYR A 133 12.14 -9.51 -9.37
N PHE A 134 12.26 -8.23 -9.06
CA PHE A 134 11.80 -7.12 -9.91
C PHE A 134 12.95 -6.15 -10.20
N SER A 135 14.04 -6.67 -10.79
CA SER A 135 15.12 -5.79 -11.27
C SER A 135 14.60 -4.87 -12.37
N PRO A 136 15.15 -3.64 -12.49
CA PRO A 136 14.81 -2.75 -13.58
C PRO A 136 15.01 -3.45 -14.92
N PHE A 137 14.04 -3.30 -15.81
CA PHE A 137 14.11 -3.87 -17.14
C PHE A 137 15.29 -3.27 -17.90
N ASP A 138 16.32 -4.08 -18.22
CA ASP A 138 17.47 -3.63 -19.01
C ASP A 138 17.14 -3.72 -20.50
N TYR A 139 16.89 -2.57 -21.13
CA TYR A 139 16.65 -2.43 -22.56
C TYR A 139 17.80 -3.02 -23.42
N ASN A 140 19.01 -3.13 -22.89
CA ASN A 140 20.13 -3.73 -23.61
C ASN A 140 20.01 -5.25 -23.72
N GLN A 141 19.29 -5.90 -22.84
CA GLN A 141 18.99 -7.32 -22.95
C GLN A 141 18.03 -7.60 -24.12
N LEU A 142 17.09 -6.72 -24.43
CA LEU A 142 16.22 -6.87 -25.61
C LEU A 142 16.98 -6.82 -26.95
N LYS A 143 18.06 -6.04 -27.02
CA LYS A 143 18.88 -5.98 -28.24
C LYS A 143 19.63 -7.28 -28.50
N ARG A 144 19.92 -8.08 -27.45
CA ARG A 144 20.60 -9.38 -27.56
C ARG A 144 19.66 -10.50 -28.03
N ILE A 145 18.35 -10.33 -27.91
CA ILE A 145 17.35 -11.33 -28.34
C ILE A 145 17.01 -11.19 -29.84
N LYS A 146 17.36 -10.05 -30.47
CA LYS A 146 17.08 -9.77 -31.88
C LYS A 146 18.21 -10.14 -32.85
N ASN A 147 19.33 -10.68 -32.36
CA ASN A 147 20.44 -11.24 -33.13
C ASN A 147 20.47 -12.76 -32.94
#